data_458078a296aae9e509044df25f441592
#
_entry.id   458078a296aae9e509044df25f441592
#
_cell.length_a   1.000
_cell.length_b   1.000
_cell.length_c   1.000
_cell.angle_alpha   90.00
_cell.angle_beta   90.00
_cell.angle_gamma   90.00
#
_symmetry.space_group_name_H-M   'P 1'
#
loop_
_entity.id
_entity.type
_entity.pdbx_description
1 polymer ?
#
loop_
_entity_poly.entity_id
_entity_poly.type
_entity_poly.pdbx_seq_one_letter_code
_entity_poly.pdbx_strand_id
1 'polypeptide(L)'
;MEIKNDVKSTFQVSVLDSGFTVLRVKNDSQDAVIEKYPVNQDFIQFHFCLKGQMNFIFNEGNYSFPVNEDHSMLLFNPQKALPIQIELAPNSWLVSVLISISKFHSLFSADADHISFLTPENSSKKYYDNLPFTSSIAVVLSQILQAKVHDSMKSLYFKGKVYELLSLYFNKSEDPSLEQCPFLVDEENVRKI
;
A
#
# COMPACT_ATOMS: atom_id res chain seq x y z
N MET A 1 -9.90 1.53 -40.88
CA MET A 1 -10.00 2.62 -39.92
C MET A 1 -10.18 1.94 -38.58
N GLU A 2 -9.05 1.62 -37.93
CA GLU A 2 -9.06 0.94 -36.64
C GLU A 2 -9.41 1.97 -35.56
N ILE A 3 -10.51 1.76 -34.87
CA ILE A 3 -10.85 2.50 -33.65
C ILE A 3 -9.90 1.97 -32.58
N LYS A 4 -8.77 2.65 -32.35
CA LYS A 4 -7.99 2.46 -31.14
C LYS A 4 -8.88 2.89 -29.97
N ASN A 5 -9.43 1.92 -29.26
CA ASN A 5 -9.93 2.15 -27.91
C ASN A 5 -8.69 2.49 -27.06
N ASP A 6 -8.47 3.77 -26.84
CA ASP A 6 -7.51 4.26 -25.84
C ASP A 6 -8.02 3.80 -24.45
N VAL A 7 -7.56 2.63 -24.03
CA VAL A 7 -7.80 2.12 -22.68
C VAL A 7 -6.96 3.01 -21.75
N LYS A 8 -7.63 3.91 -21.06
CA LYS A 8 -7.02 4.92 -20.18
C LYS A 8 -6.57 4.31 -18.85
N SER A 9 -5.49 4.85 -18.31
CA SER A 9 -5.20 4.68 -16.88
C SER A 9 -6.34 5.28 -16.04
N THR A 10 -6.63 4.64 -14.92
CA THR A 10 -7.61 5.14 -13.95
C THR A 10 -6.95 5.30 -12.59
N PHE A 11 -7.10 6.49 -12.01
CA PHE A 11 -6.68 6.80 -10.64
C PHE A 11 -7.92 7.20 -9.83
N GLN A 12 -8.26 6.39 -8.82
CA GLN A 12 -9.45 6.60 -8.02
C GLN A 12 -9.09 6.70 -6.53
N VAL A 13 -9.54 7.76 -5.90
CA VAL A 13 -9.36 8.02 -4.47
C VAL A 13 -10.68 7.79 -3.75
N SER A 14 -10.65 7.02 -2.68
CA SER A 14 -11.79 6.80 -1.79
C SER A 14 -11.38 7.15 -0.36
N VAL A 15 -11.78 8.34 0.10
CA VAL A 15 -11.63 8.73 1.51
C VAL A 15 -12.73 8.03 2.30
N LEU A 16 -12.35 7.11 3.18
CA LEU A 16 -13.27 6.26 3.95
C LEU A 16 -13.64 6.88 5.29
N ASP A 17 -12.68 7.60 5.86
CA ASP A 17 -12.78 8.24 7.17
C ASP A 17 -11.66 9.27 7.32
N SER A 18 -11.70 10.09 8.37
CA SER A 18 -10.56 10.92 8.74
C SER A 18 -9.33 10.03 9.01
N GLY A 19 -8.25 10.25 8.26
CA GLY A 19 -7.04 9.44 8.36
C GLY A 19 -7.13 8.04 7.76
N PHE A 20 -8.08 7.78 6.84
CA PHE A 20 -8.23 6.48 6.20
C PHE A 20 -8.66 6.61 4.73
N THR A 21 -7.77 6.27 3.81
CA THR A 21 -7.96 6.45 2.36
C THR A 21 -7.51 5.20 1.60
N VAL A 22 -8.24 4.87 0.54
CA VAL A 22 -7.87 3.83 -0.42
C VAL A 22 -7.66 4.46 -1.79
N LEU A 23 -6.51 4.19 -2.39
CA LEU A 23 -6.21 4.51 -3.78
C LEU A 23 -6.29 3.23 -4.61
N ARG A 24 -6.96 3.33 -5.75
CA ARG A 24 -7.06 2.26 -6.74
C ARG A 24 -6.53 2.78 -8.06
N VAL A 25 -5.48 2.17 -8.55
CA VAL A 25 -4.83 2.59 -9.79
C VAL A 25 -4.76 1.43 -10.75
N LYS A 26 -5.17 1.66 -11.98
CA LYS A 26 -5.02 0.72 -13.09
C LYS A 26 -4.39 1.46 -14.27
N ASN A 27 -3.35 0.89 -14.80
CA ASN A 27 -2.79 1.30 -16.07
C ASN A 27 -3.02 0.16 -17.08
N ASP A 28 -4.13 0.21 -17.79
CA ASP A 28 -4.44 -0.74 -18.85
C ASP A 28 -3.96 -0.23 -20.25
N SER A 29 -3.17 0.86 -20.27
CA SER A 29 -2.58 1.42 -21.49
C SER A 29 -1.29 0.69 -21.91
N GLN A 30 -0.76 1.07 -23.09
CA GLN A 30 0.51 0.55 -23.61
C GLN A 30 1.73 1.36 -23.13
N ASP A 31 1.50 2.51 -22.49
CA ASP A 31 2.54 3.41 -22.02
C ASP A 31 2.62 3.40 -20.51
N ALA A 32 3.81 3.69 -19.96
CA ALA A 32 3.96 3.92 -18.52
C ALA A 32 3.26 5.22 -18.12
N VAL A 33 2.66 5.24 -16.92
CA VAL A 33 2.01 6.44 -16.37
C VAL A 33 2.59 6.78 -15.01
N ILE A 34 2.67 8.08 -14.73
CA ILE A 34 3.13 8.58 -13.43
C ILE A 34 1.96 9.18 -12.70
N GLU A 35 1.71 8.68 -11.49
CA GLU A 35 0.68 9.17 -10.59
C GLU A 35 1.30 9.75 -9.33
N LYS A 36 0.66 10.80 -8.79
CA LYS A 36 1.12 11.50 -7.58
C LYS A 36 -0.03 11.69 -6.61
N TYR A 37 0.27 11.50 -5.32
CA TYR A 37 -0.69 11.77 -4.27
C TYR A 37 0.02 12.30 -3.01
N PRO A 38 -0.44 13.42 -2.42
CA PRO A 38 0.15 13.96 -1.21
C PRO A 38 -0.18 13.06 0.00
N VAL A 39 0.83 12.79 0.82
CA VAL A 39 0.67 12.02 2.07
C VAL A 39 1.45 12.71 3.17
N ASN A 40 0.84 12.89 4.34
CA ASN A 40 1.47 13.48 5.52
C ASN A 40 2.33 12.44 6.24
N GLN A 41 3.20 12.91 7.14
CA GLN A 41 4.16 12.09 7.88
C GLN A 41 3.53 11.12 8.89
N ASP A 42 2.29 11.36 9.30
CA ASP A 42 1.54 10.54 10.27
C ASP A 42 0.78 9.36 9.62
N PHE A 43 0.97 9.16 8.32
CA PHE A 43 0.34 8.05 7.60
C PHE A 43 1.26 6.87 7.39
N ILE A 44 0.76 5.69 7.74
CA ILE A 44 1.28 4.40 7.31
C ILE A 44 0.73 4.14 5.90
N GLN A 45 1.59 3.69 5.00
CA GLN A 45 1.24 3.42 3.61
C GLN A 45 1.44 1.94 3.30
N PHE A 46 0.39 1.27 2.85
CA PHE A 46 0.44 -0.09 2.33
C PHE A 46 0.16 -0.04 0.84
N HIS A 47 1.08 -0.54 0.05
CA HIS A 47 0.97 -0.59 -1.40
C HIS A 47 1.03 -2.03 -1.88
N PHE A 48 0.09 -2.43 -2.73
CA PHE A 48 -0.02 -3.80 -3.23
C PHE A 48 -0.05 -3.79 -4.75
N CYS A 49 0.95 -4.42 -5.39
CA CYS A 49 1.00 -4.62 -6.82
C CYS A 49 0.32 -5.92 -7.19
N LEU A 50 -0.93 -5.87 -7.65
CA LEU A 50 -1.70 -7.06 -8.01
C LEU A 50 -1.32 -7.59 -9.39
N LYS A 51 -0.84 -6.71 -10.28
CA LYS A 51 -0.47 -7.06 -11.65
C LYS A 51 0.61 -6.12 -12.16
N GLY A 52 1.56 -6.66 -12.90
CA GLY A 52 2.60 -5.90 -13.58
C GLY A 52 3.71 -5.42 -12.65
N GLN A 53 4.11 -4.18 -12.81
CA GLN A 53 5.22 -3.59 -12.05
C GLN A 53 5.01 -2.11 -11.83
N MET A 54 5.48 -1.61 -10.69
CA MET A 54 5.53 -0.20 -10.39
C MET A 54 6.85 0.20 -9.74
N ASN A 55 7.24 1.46 -9.92
CA ASN A 55 8.38 2.07 -9.26
C ASN A 55 7.91 3.22 -8.38
N PHE A 56 8.23 3.18 -7.11
CA PHE A 56 8.09 4.34 -6.23
C PHE A 56 9.29 5.25 -6.40
N ILE A 57 9.03 6.54 -6.59
CA ILE A 57 10.04 7.56 -6.85
C ILE A 57 10.08 8.50 -5.67
N PHE A 58 11.25 8.67 -5.06
CA PHE A 58 11.47 9.54 -3.90
C PHE A 58 12.57 10.55 -4.16
N ASN A 59 12.55 11.65 -3.39
CA ASN A 59 13.58 12.70 -3.44
C ASN A 59 13.85 13.18 -4.87
N GLU A 60 12.79 13.60 -5.57
CA GLU A 60 12.86 14.17 -6.93
C GLU A 60 13.50 13.23 -7.97
N GLY A 61 13.35 11.91 -7.78
CA GLY A 61 13.89 10.91 -8.71
C GLY A 61 15.25 10.34 -8.33
N ASN A 62 15.85 10.79 -7.22
CA ASN A 62 17.15 10.27 -6.78
C ASN A 62 17.09 8.82 -6.28
N TYR A 63 15.90 8.35 -5.88
CA TYR A 63 15.68 6.99 -5.40
C TYR A 63 14.44 6.40 -6.05
N SER A 64 14.56 5.13 -6.47
CA SER A 64 13.48 4.36 -7.06
C SER A 64 13.41 2.99 -6.41
N PHE A 65 12.20 2.59 -6.00
CA PHE A 65 11.94 1.29 -5.39
C PHE A 65 10.94 0.52 -6.25
N PRO A 66 11.38 -0.56 -6.93
CA PRO A 66 10.48 -1.39 -7.70
C PRO A 66 9.62 -2.26 -6.77
N VAL A 67 8.35 -2.38 -7.10
CA VAL A 67 7.42 -3.35 -6.52
C VAL A 67 6.87 -4.19 -7.65
N ASN A 68 7.17 -5.48 -7.61
CA ASN A 68 6.77 -6.45 -8.62
C ASN A 68 5.36 -6.97 -8.37
N GLU A 69 4.83 -7.67 -9.35
CA GLU A 69 3.56 -8.42 -9.21
C GLU A 69 3.58 -9.32 -7.98
N ASP A 70 2.44 -9.44 -7.31
CA ASP A 70 2.24 -10.21 -6.08
C ASP A 70 3.10 -9.76 -4.88
N HIS A 71 3.64 -8.53 -4.92
CA HIS A 71 4.38 -7.94 -3.80
C HIS A 71 3.64 -6.75 -3.20
N SER A 72 3.85 -6.61 -1.91
CA SER A 72 3.41 -5.45 -1.11
C SER A 72 4.61 -4.65 -0.62
N MET A 73 4.42 -3.36 -0.48
CA MET A 73 5.37 -2.47 0.18
C MET A 73 4.67 -1.72 1.30
N LEU A 74 5.23 -1.78 2.49
CA LEU A 74 4.82 -0.99 3.65
C LEU A 74 5.84 0.12 3.87
N LEU A 75 5.35 1.35 4.00
CA LEU A 75 6.15 2.54 4.26
C LEU A 75 5.60 3.31 5.46
N PHE A 76 6.49 3.70 6.35
CA PHE A 76 6.21 4.64 7.43
C PHE A 76 7.45 5.44 7.79
N ASN A 77 7.31 6.76 7.86
CA ASN A 77 8.38 7.63 8.33
C ASN A 77 7.79 8.74 9.21
N PRO A 78 7.89 8.62 10.54
CA PRO A 78 7.32 9.61 11.46
C PRO A 78 8.07 10.95 11.44
N GLN A 79 9.25 11.02 10.83
CA GLN A 79 10.09 12.23 10.79
C GLN A 79 9.91 13.04 9.50
N LYS A 80 9.34 12.42 8.44
CA LYS A 80 9.25 13.06 7.12
C LYS A 80 8.03 12.55 6.37
N ALA A 81 7.30 13.46 5.75
CA ALA A 81 6.24 13.10 4.82
C ALA A 81 6.81 12.32 3.61
N LEU A 82 6.12 11.26 3.23
CA LEU A 82 6.44 10.44 2.05
C LEU A 82 5.31 10.57 1.02
N PRO A 83 5.28 11.63 0.22
CA PRO A 83 4.29 11.76 -0.83
C PRO A 83 4.45 10.62 -1.84
N ILE A 84 3.32 10.07 -2.28
CA ILE A 84 3.32 9.04 -3.32
C ILE A 84 3.69 9.69 -4.65
N GLN A 85 4.72 9.18 -5.29
CA GLN A 85 5.01 9.35 -6.70
C GLN A 85 5.36 7.97 -7.24
N ILE A 86 4.52 7.44 -8.12
CA ILE A 86 4.67 6.12 -8.69
C ILE A 86 4.65 6.17 -10.21
N GLU A 87 5.53 5.40 -10.80
CA GLU A 87 5.50 5.07 -12.22
C GLU A 87 4.95 3.65 -12.36
N LEU A 88 3.81 3.52 -13.04
CA LEU A 88 3.19 2.24 -13.33
C LEU A 88 3.55 1.82 -14.76
N ALA A 89 4.14 0.65 -14.91
CA ALA A 89 4.36 0.04 -16.21
C ALA A 89 3.02 -0.25 -16.93
N PRO A 90 3.01 -0.47 -18.25
CA PRO A 90 1.83 -0.95 -18.96
C PRO A 90 1.21 -2.17 -18.29
N ASN A 91 -0.11 -2.27 -18.30
CA ASN A 91 -0.88 -3.38 -17.71
C ASN A 91 -0.62 -3.61 -16.22
N SER A 92 -0.41 -2.55 -15.44
CA SER A 92 -0.14 -2.62 -14.00
C SER A 92 -1.33 -2.17 -13.15
N TRP A 93 -1.60 -2.90 -12.06
CA TRP A 93 -2.71 -2.65 -11.15
C TRP A 93 -2.23 -2.54 -9.70
N LEU A 94 -2.60 -1.45 -9.05
CA LEU A 94 -2.20 -1.10 -7.70
C LEU A 94 -3.40 -0.83 -6.80
N VAL A 95 -3.32 -1.30 -5.56
CA VAL A 95 -4.12 -0.81 -4.45
C VAL A 95 -3.18 -0.21 -3.40
N SER A 96 -3.48 1.01 -2.95
CA SER A 96 -2.79 1.60 -1.80
C SER A 96 -3.78 1.89 -0.68
N VAL A 97 -3.40 1.55 0.54
CA VAL A 97 -4.12 1.87 1.77
C VAL A 97 -3.28 2.86 2.55
N LEU A 98 -3.85 4.04 2.80
CA LEU A 98 -3.24 5.09 3.59
C LEU A 98 -4.03 5.21 4.89
N ILE A 99 -3.38 4.97 6.02
CA ILE A 99 -4.03 5.01 7.32
C ILE A 99 -3.17 5.79 8.31
N SER A 100 -3.76 6.76 9.00
CA SER A 100 -3.04 7.49 10.03
C SER A 100 -2.63 6.58 11.18
N ILE A 101 -1.50 6.86 11.82
CA ILE A 101 -0.99 6.06 12.94
C ILE A 101 -2.03 5.93 14.07
N SER A 102 -2.74 7.01 14.38
CA SER A 102 -3.79 7.00 15.40
C SER A 102 -4.98 6.10 15.02
N LYS A 103 -5.40 6.13 13.75
CA LYS A 103 -6.46 5.26 13.25
C LYS A 103 -6.01 3.81 13.23
N PHE A 104 -4.77 3.55 12.83
CA PHE A 104 -4.20 2.21 12.79
C PHE A 104 -4.19 1.58 14.19
N HIS A 105 -3.68 2.29 15.20
CA HIS A 105 -3.72 1.81 16.59
C HIS A 105 -5.12 1.48 17.08
N SER A 106 -6.14 2.21 16.63
CA SER A 106 -7.52 1.96 17.03
C SER A 106 -8.12 0.68 16.44
N LEU A 107 -7.48 0.05 15.46
CA LEU A 107 -7.95 -1.20 14.84
C LEU A 107 -7.52 -2.45 15.59
N PHE A 108 -6.49 -2.35 16.42
CA PHE A 108 -5.90 -3.48 17.11
C PHE A 108 -6.23 -3.44 18.59
N SER A 109 -6.48 -4.61 19.17
CA SER A 109 -6.62 -4.77 20.62
C SER A 109 -5.26 -4.62 21.32
N ALA A 110 -5.28 -4.57 22.66
CA ALA A 110 -4.08 -4.49 23.49
C ALA A 110 -3.09 -5.65 23.27
N ASP A 111 -3.54 -6.74 22.65
CA ASP A 111 -2.72 -7.94 22.39
C ASP A 111 -1.96 -7.87 21.04
N ALA A 112 -1.91 -6.71 20.40
CA ALA A 112 -1.22 -6.54 19.10
C ALA A 112 0.30 -6.31 19.23
N ASP A 113 0.90 -6.72 20.33
CA ASP A 113 2.34 -6.60 20.61
C ASP A 113 3.22 -7.33 19.57
N HIS A 114 2.65 -8.29 18.84
CA HIS A 114 3.33 -8.97 17.73
C HIS A 114 3.54 -8.08 16.49
N ILE A 115 2.87 -6.94 16.42
CA ILE A 115 3.10 -5.97 15.33
C ILE A 115 4.20 -5.02 15.76
N SER A 116 5.42 -5.33 15.39
CA SER A 116 6.64 -4.71 15.91
C SER A 116 6.70 -3.19 15.79
N PHE A 117 6.10 -2.58 14.75
CA PHE A 117 6.12 -1.11 14.60
C PHE A 117 5.04 -0.39 15.43
N LEU A 118 4.14 -1.13 16.08
CA LEU A 118 3.17 -0.58 17.03
C LEU A 118 3.74 -0.44 18.44
N THR A 119 4.87 -1.07 18.73
CA THR A 119 5.48 -0.95 20.06
C THR A 119 5.97 0.47 20.32
N PRO A 120 5.88 0.99 21.56
CA PRO A 120 6.33 2.35 21.89
C PRO A 120 7.79 2.62 21.51
N GLU A 121 8.64 1.60 21.56
CA GLU A 121 10.08 1.68 21.25
C GLU A 121 10.33 1.90 19.75
N ASN A 122 9.39 1.47 18.90
CA ASN A 122 9.51 1.52 17.44
C ASN A 122 8.66 2.64 16.80
N SER A 123 7.76 3.26 17.56
CA SER A 123 6.85 4.29 17.02
C SER A 123 7.57 5.52 16.44
N SER A 124 8.82 5.77 16.83
CA SER A 124 9.66 6.85 16.31
C SER A 124 10.59 6.42 15.17
N LYS A 125 10.60 5.14 14.81
CA LYS A 125 11.50 4.59 13.79
C LYS A 125 10.84 4.58 12.43
N LYS A 126 11.67 4.71 11.39
CA LYS A 126 11.27 4.51 10.01
C LYS A 126 11.01 3.03 9.76
N TYR A 127 10.03 2.76 8.93
CA TYR A 127 9.64 1.40 8.58
C TYR A 127 9.55 1.23 7.08
N TYR A 128 10.16 0.18 6.58
CA TYR A 128 10.08 -0.23 5.20
C TYR A 128 10.04 -1.75 5.13
N ASP A 129 9.11 -2.27 4.35
CA ASP A 129 9.00 -3.71 4.08
C ASP A 129 8.55 -3.92 2.65
N ASN A 130 9.11 -4.92 1.97
CA ASN A 130 8.71 -5.32 0.62
C ASN A 130 8.66 -6.85 0.55
N LEU A 131 7.46 -7.40 0.67
CA LEU A 131 7.23 -8.83 0.80
C LEU A 131 6.20 -9.33 -0.22
N PRO A 132 6.33 -10.59 -0.67
CA PRO A 132 5.27 -11.23 -1.43
C PRO A 132 4.02 -11.40 -0.55
N PHE A 133 2.85 -11.32 -1.16
CA PHE A 133 1.59 -11.57 -0.49
C PHE A 133 0.91 -12.86 -0.99
N THR A 134 -0.01 -13.36 -0.19
CA THR A 134 -0.71 -14.61 -0.45
C THR A 134 -1.83 -14.46 -1.47
N SER A 135 -2.27 -15.60 -2.05
CA SER A 135 -3.45 -15.63 -2.94
C SER A 135 -4.74 -15.13 -2.28
N SER A 136 -4.88 -15.30 -0.96
CA SER A 136 -6.02 -14.74 -0.21
C SER A 136 -6.03 -13.22 -0.25
N ILE A 137 -4.87 -12.59 -0.09
CA ILE A 137 -4.70 -11.13 -0.25
C ILE A 137 -5.02 -10.71 -1.69
N ALA A 138 -4.52 -11.44 -2.70
CA ALA A 138 -4.81 -11.15 -4.12
C ALA A 138 -6.32 -11.15 -4.43
N VAL A 139 -7.08 -12.06 -3.84
CA VAL A 139 -8.55 -12.10 -3.99
C VAL A 139 -9.19 -10.82 -3.43
N VAL A 140 -8.82 -10.39 -2.23
CA VAL A 140 -9.36 -9.17 -1.62
C VAL A 140 -8.99 -7.93 -2.44
N LEU A 141 -7.75 -7.84 -2.91
CA LEU A 141 -7.27 -6.74 -3.77
C LEU A 141 -8.05 -6.68 -5.09
N SER A 142 -8.29 -7.82 -5.72
CA SER A 142 -9.11 -7.92 -6.93
C SER A 142 -10.53 -7.42 -6.69
N GLN A 143 -11.15 -7.78 -5.57
CA GLN A 143 -12.48 -7.29 -5.19
C GLN A 143 -12.49 -5.78 -4.95
N ILE A 144 -11.46 -5.21 -4.32
CA ILE A 144 -11.31 -3.77 -4.14
C ILE A 144 -11.20 -3.07 -5.51
N LEU A 145 -10.36 -3.57 -6.42
CA LEU A 145 -10.11 -2.96 -7.73
C LEU A 145 -11.31 -3.02 -8.68
N GLN A 146 -12.11 -4.09 -8.59
CA GLN A 146 -13.25 -4.31 -9.47
C GLN A 146 -14.58 -3.84 -8.88
N ALA A 147 -14.56 -3.30 -7.66
CA ALA A 147 -15.77 -2.91 -6.94
C ALA A 147 -16.64 -1.93 -7.74
N LYS A 148 -17.88 -2.33 -7.96
CA LYS A 148 -18.95 -1.49 -8.48
C LYS A 148 -20.01 -1.36 -7.39
N VAL A 149 -19.82 -0.39 -6.49
CA VAL A 149 -20.64 -0.20 -5.30
C VAL A 149 -21.34 1.14 -5.38
N HIS A 150 -22.60 1.19 -4.99
CA HIS A 150 -23.39 2.43 -4.89
C HIS A 150 -22.69 3.40 -3.93
N ASP A 151 -22.74 4.71 -4.23
CA ASP A 151 -21.99 5.73 -3.48
C ASP A 151 -22.27 5.72 -1.98
N SER A 152 -23.53 5.51 -1.58
CA SER A 152 -23.93 5.43 -0.18
C SER A 152 -23.31 4.26 0.59
N MET A 153 -22.87 3.21 -0.11
CA MET A 153 -22.30 2.00 0.50
C MET A 153 -20.79 1.89 0.33
N LYS A 154 -20.17 2.79 -0.45
CA LYS A 154 -18.74 2.73 -0.75
C LYS A 154 -17.88 2.71 0.50
N SER A 155 -18.12 3.62 1.43
CA SER A 155 -17.33 3.72 2.66
C SER A 155 -17.41 2.42 3.47
N LEU A 156 -18.61 1.88 3.67
CA LEU A 156 -18.79 0.63 4.41
C LEU A 156 -18.10 -0.54 3.71
N TYR A 157 -18.31 -0.69 2.40
CA TYR A 157 -17.70 -1.77 1.61
C TYR A 157 -16.17 -1.73 1.67
N PHE A 158 -15.57 -0.58 1.37
CA PHE A 158 -14.11 -0.48 1.36
C PHE A 158 -13.50 -0.60 2.75
N LYS A 159 -14.15 -0.09 3.81
CA LYS A 159 -13.72 -0.34 5.20
C LYS A 159 -13.68 -1.83 5.50
N GLY A 160 -14.74 -2.57 5.19
CA GLY A 160 -14.79 -4.01 5.40
C GLY A 160 -13.67 -4.74 4.64
N LYS A 161 -13.46 -4.38 3.36
CA LYS A 161 -12.40 -4.99 2.55
C LYS A 161 -10.98 -4.66 3.02
N VAL A 162 -10.74 -3.44 3.49
CA VAL A 162 -9.43 -3.09 4.03
C VAL A 162 -9.19 -3.75 5.39
N TYR A 163 -10.20 -3.89 6.24
CA TYR A 163 -10.04 -4.63 7.50
C TYR A 163 -9.72 -6.11 7.26
N GLU A 164 -10.39 -6.74 6.30
CA GLU A 164 -10.07 -8.09 5.84
C GLU A 164 -8.62 -8.15 5.31
N LEU A 165 -8.22 -7.21 4.45
CA LEU A 165 -6.88 -7.12 3.89
C LEU A 165 -5.80 -7.00 4.98
N LEU A 166 -5.97 -6.08 5.93
CA LEU A 166 -5.04 -5.89 7.03
C LEU A 166 -4.98 -7.11 7.95
N SER A 167 -6.13 -7.73 8.23
CA SER A 167 -6.18 -8.97 9.01
C SER A 167 -5.36 -10.08 8.34
N LEU A 168 -5.51 -10.29 7.04
CA LEU A 168 -4.73 -11.27 6.29
C LEU A 168 -3.23 -10.89 6.21
N TYR A 169 -2.93 -9.60 6.09
CA TYR A 169 -1.56 -9.09 5.99
C TYR A 169 -0.76 -9.32 7.28
N PHE A 170 -1.40 -9.12 8.44
CA PHE A 170 -0.79 -9.28 9.75
C PHE A 170 -0.99 -10.68 10.36
N ASN A 171 -1.83 -11.52 9.76
CA ASN A 171 -1.98 -12.90 10.17
C ASN A 171 -0.77 -13.73 9.68
N LYS A 172 0.42 -13.43 10.22
CA LYS A 172 1.61 -14.24 10.01
C LYS A 172 1.43 -15.55 10.79
N SER A 173 1.52 -16.70 10.11
CA SER A 173 1.61 -17.98 10.78
C SER A 173 2.79 -17.97 11.75
N GLU A 174 2.63 -18.56 12.92
CA GLU A 174 3.66 -18.71 13.97
C GLU A 174 4.83 -19.61 13.53
N ASP A 175 5.34 -19.48 12.32
CA ASP A 175 6.55 -20.17 11.89
C ASP A 175 7.76 -19.32 12.26
N PRO A 176 8.52 -19.70 13.34
CA PRO A 176 9.67 -18.92 13.82
C PRO A 176 10.79 -18.81 12.78
N SER A 177 10.78 -19.64 11.74
CA SER A 177 11.78 -19.60 10.67
C SER A 177 11.56 -18.40 9.70
N LEU A 178 10.40 -17.74 9.76
CA LEU A 178 10.05 -16.56 8.96
C LEU A 178 10.14 -15.27 9.77
N GLU A 179 10.47 -15.32 11.06
CA GLU A 179 10.81 -14.16 11.87
C GLU A 179 12.22 -13.63 11.58
N GLN A 180 12.54 -13.41 10.34
CA GLN A 180 13.57 -12.42 10.05
C GLN A 180 12.93 -11.06 10.34
N CYS A 181 13.44 -10.42 11.40
CA CYS A 181 13.05 -9.07 11.78
C CYS A 181 13.10 -8.18 10.52
N PRO A 182 11.99 -7.57 10.07
CA PRO A 182 11.97 -6.74 8.87
C PRO A 182 12.87 -5.49 8.98
N PHE A 183 13.51 -5.28 10.12
CA PHE A 183 14.47 -4.19 10.38
C PHE A 183 15.82 -4.35 9.68
N LEU A 184 16.12 -5.52 9.09
CA LEU A 184 17.40 -5.76 8.43
C LEU A 184 17.38 -5.50 6.92
N VAL A 185 16.29 -4.96 6.39
CA VAL A 185 16.28 -4.50 5.01
C VAL A 185 17.09 -3.21 4.94
N ASP A 186 18.33 -3.37 4.55
CA ASP A 186 19.26 -2.36 4.09
C ASP A 186 19.05 -0.97 4.71
N GLU A 187 19.58 -0.77 5.94
CA GLU A 187 19.53 0.51 6.65
C GLU A 187 19.93 1.72 5.78
N GLU A 188 20.77 1.48 4.77
CA GLU A 188 21.20 2.50 3.82
C GLU A 188 20.05 3.00 2.95
N ASN A 189 19.20 2.12 2.45
CA ASN A 189 18.06 2.48 1.62
C ASN A 189 16.96 3.15 2.43
N VAL A 190 16.71 2.70 3.67
CA VAL A 190 15.74 3.31 4.58
C VAL A 190 16.19 4.72 5.03
N ARG A 191 17.49 4.98 5.15
CA ARG A 191 18.01 6.33 5.47
C ARG A 191 17.81 7.34 4.36
N LYS A 192 17.66 6.90 3.13
CA LYS A 192 17.52 7.75 1.93
C LYS A 192 16.06 8.16 1.65
N ILE A 193 15.07 7.47 2.22
CA ILE A 193 13.65 7.82 2.17
C ILE A 193 13.31 8.80 3.30
#